data_c141b2e8da86600ca59d9747bde7ac70
#
_entry.id   c141b2e8da86600ca59d9747bde7ac70
#
_cell.length_a   1.000
_cell.length_b   1.000
_cell.length_c   1.000
_cell.angle_alpha   90.00
_cell.angle_beta   90.00
_cell.angle_gamma   90.00
#
_symmetry.space_group_name_H-M   'P 1'
#
loop_
_entity.id
_entity.type
_entity.pdbx_description
1 polymer ?
#
loop_
_entity_poly.entity_id
_entity_poly.type
_entity_poly.pdbx_seq_one_letter_code
_entity_poly.pdbx_strand_id
1 'polypeptide(L)'
;FFDLVSLFGADNVGMVTGDVSLNADAPIICCTAEILANQSLREGPTLDADMIVMDEFHFYGDRQRGWAWQVPLLELRIPQVVAMSATLGDTTRFERAWKERTGRDVSLIDDAERPVPLEFEYVVDRLPDTVERLLGEGRWPVYIVHFSQRDAVATAQSFDRSSLISPEQKK
;
A
#
# COMPACT_ATOMS: atom_id res chain seq x y z
N PHE A 1 3.25 6.99 -9.96
CA PHE A 1 4.25 7.55 -10.88
C PHE A 1 3.57 8.37 -11.97
N PHE A 2 2.71 7.78 -12.81
CA PHE A 2 2.12 8.47 -13.97
C PHE A 2 1.30 9.71 -13.61
N ASP A 3 0.58 9.68 -12.49
CA ASP A 3 -0.17 10.85 -12.01
C ASP A 3 0.77 12.00 -11.63
N LEU A 4 1.90 11.69 -10.99
CA LEU A 4 2.91 12.69 -10.65
C LEU A 4 3.57 13.26 -11.92
N VAL A 5 3.86 12.41 -12.90
CA VAL A 5 4.36 12.88 -14.22
C VAL A 5 3.35 13.80 -14.89
N SER A 6 2.06 13.49 -14.81
CA SER A 6 1.01 14.33 -15.37
C SER A 6 0.89 15.69 -14.68
N LEU A 7 1.15 15.74 -13.36
CA LEU A 7 1.05 16.96 -12.56
C LEU A 7 2.31 17.83 -12.64
N PHE A 8 3.49 17.21 -12.60
CA PHE A 8 4.77 17.91 -12.41
C PHE A 8 5.66 17.91 -13.66
N GLY A 9 5.30 17.14 -14.69
CA GLY A 9 6.09 16.96 -15.90
C GLY A 9 7.14 15.85 -15.79
N ALA A 10 7.48 15.25 -16.93
CA ALA A 10 8.37 14.09 -17.01
C ALA A 10 9.81 14.41 -16.55
N ASP A 11 10.27 15.63 -16.75
CA ASP A 11 11.63 16.05 -16.36
C ASP A 11 11.80 16.17 -14.84
N ASN A 12 10.70 16.29 -14.10
CA ASN A 12 10.71 16.49 -12.65
C ASN A 12 10.40 15.23 -11.85
N VAL A 13 10.07 14.11 -12.51
CA VAL A 13 9.66 12.88 -11.83
C VAL A 13 10.49 11.70 -12.31
N GLY A 14 11.14 11.04 -11.39
CA GLY A 14 11.92 9.83 -11.61
C GLY A 14 11.30 8.60 -10.97
N MET A 15 11.75 7.42 -11.36
CA MET A 15 11.37 6.15 -10.78
C MET A 15 12.58 5.26 -10.60
N VAL A 16 12.75 4.73 -9.37
CA VAL A 16 13.83 3.80 -9.03
C VAL A 16 13.25 2.57 -8.33
N THR A 17 13.43 1.42 -8.95
CA THR A 17 13.04 0.12 -8.41
C THR A 17 14.21 -0.86 -8.51
N GLY A 18 14.04 -2.12 -8.12
CA GLY A 18 15.07 -3.15 -8.29
C GLY A 18 15.48 -3.37 -9.75
N ASP A 19 14.54 -3.18 -10.68
CA ASP A 19 14.72 -3.52 -12.11
C ASP A 19 14.76 -2.28 -13.02
N VAL A 20 14.32 -1.12 -12.53
CA VAL A 20 14.18 0.10 -13.35
C VAL A 20 14.80 1.29 -12.65
N SER A 21 15.57 2.07 -13.41
CA SER A 21 16.06 3.40 -13.02
C SER A 21 15.79 4.38 -14.16
N LEU A 22 14.85 5.28 -13.93
CA LEU A 22 14.43 6.31 -14.88
C LEU A 22 14.52 7.66 -14.20
N ASN A 23 15.27 8.60 -14.78
CA ASN A 23 15.43 9.98 -14.29
C ASN A 23 15.74 10.02 -12.77
N ALA A 24 16.77 9.27 -12.35
CA ALA A 24 17.07 9.05 -10.93
C ALA A 24 17.53 10.31 -10.15
N ASP A 25 17.87 11.38 -10.87
CA ASP A 25 18.27 12.67 -10.30
C ASP A 25 17.13 13.70 -10.31
N ALA A 26 15.91 13.29 -10.63
CA ALA A 26 14.76 14.18 -10.65
C ALA A 26 14.40 14.68 -9.24
N PRO A 27 13.81 15.88 -9.12
CA PRO A 27 13.38 16.42 -7.83
C PRO A 27 12.37 15.55 -7.09
N ILE A 28 11.56 14.76 -7.80
CA ILE A 28 10.57 13.84 -7.23
C ILE A 28 10.94 12.42 -7.65
N ILE A 29 11.27 11.57 -6.70
CA ILE A 29 11.63 10.17 -6.95
C ILE A 29 10.56 9.23 -6.39
N CYS A 30 9.95 8.44 -7.27
CA CYS A 30 9.13 7.30 -6.89
C CYS A 30 10.02 6.07 -6.75
N CYS A 31 10.09 5.49 -5.57
CA CYS A 31 10.88 4.29 -5.35
C CYS A 31 10.17 3.28 -4.45
N THR A 32 10.63 2.04 -4.45
CA THR A 32 10.18 1.07 -3.45
C THR A 32 10.80 1.37 -2.09
N ALA A 33 10.16 0.94 -1.01
CA ALA A 33 10.64 1.16 0.35
C ALA A 33 12.05 0.59 0.55
N GLU A 34 12.35 -0.56 -0.06
CA GLU A 34 13.66 -1.20 0.00
C GLU A 34 14.77 -0.37 -0.66
N ILE A 35 14.47 0.35 -1.72
CA ILE A 35 15.42 1.27 -2.38
C ILE A 35 15.76 2.41 -1.43
N LEU A 36 14.74 3.06 -0.85
CA LEU A 36 14.95 4.13 0.11
C LEU A 36 15.73 3.64 1.34
N ALA A 37 15.42 2.46 1.87
CA ALA A 37 16.14 1.90 3.01
C ALA A 37 17.62 1.64 2.70
N ASN A 38 17.93 1.06 1.54
CA ASN A 38 19.31 0.85 1.10
C ASN A 38 20.05 2.16 0.86
N GLN A 39 19.39 3.17 0.32
CA GLN A 39 19.96 4.50 0.16
C GLN A 39 20.21 5.16 1.52
N SER A 40 19.28 5.02 2.46
CA SER A 40 19.43 5.51 3.84
C SER A 40 20.64 4.91 4.55
N LEU A 41 20.89 3.61 4.37
CA LEU A 41 22.07 2.93 4.92
C LEU A 41 23.39 3.41 4.29
N ARG A 42 23.37 3.79 3.03
CA ARG A 42 24.60 4.27 2.34
C ARG A 42 24.92 5.71 2.66
N GLU A 43 23.94 6.57 2.66
CA GLU A 43 24.07 8.02 2.73
C GLU A 43 23.81 8.56 4.14
N GLY A 44 22.99 7.86 4.92
CA GLY A 44 22.64 8.25 6.28
C GLY A 44 22.09 9.67 6.36
N PRO A 45 22.58 10.47 7.33
CA PRO A 45 22.10 11.85 7.52
C PRO A 45 22.41 12.81 6.38
N THR A 46 23.22 12.39 5.39
CA THR A 46 23.63 13.24 4.26
C THR A 46 22.77 13.08 3.04
N LEU A 47 21.76 12.20 3.09
CA LEU A 47 20.78 12.08 2.02
C LEU A 47 20.10 13.44 1.77
N ASP A 48 20.25 13.92 0.54
CA ASP A 48 19.66 15.19 0.10
C ASP A 48 18.19 15.01 -0.26
N ALA A 49 17.32 15.14 0.73
CA ALA A 49 15.88 15.09 0.56
C ALA A 49 15.18 15.99 1.59
N ASP A 50 14.26 16.82 1.14
CA ASP A 50 13.45 17.69 1.99
C ASP A 50 12.26 16.98 2.59
N MET A 51 11.69 16.00 1.87
CA MET A 51 10.48 15.28 2.26
C MET A 51 10.56 13.81 1.85
N ILE A 52 10.03 12.95 2.70
CA ILE A 52 9.76 11.54 2.39
C ILE A 52 8.27 11.28 2.59
N VAL A 53 7.65 10.66 1.58
CA VAL A 53 6.29 10.13 1.66
C VAL A 53 6.36 8.61 1.70
N MET A 54 5.92 8.01 2.79
CA MET A 54 5.88 6.56 2.99
C MET A 54 4.45 6.07 2.87
N ASP A 55 4.14 5.46 1.75
CA ASP A 55 2.85 4.80 1.55
C ASP A 55 2.83 3.40 2.17
N GLU A 56 1.62 2.88 2.43
CA GLU A 56 1.40 1.57 3.05
C GLU A 56 2.20 1.38 4.35
N PHE A 57 2.22 2.42 5.17
CA PHE A 57 3.06 2.47 6.37
C PHE A 57 2.75 1.37 7.41
N HIS A 58 1.61 0.68 7.29
CA HIS A 58 1.30 -0.50 8.12
C HIS A 58 2.33 -1.63 7.99
N PHE A 59 3.07 -1.70 6.88
CA PHE A 59 4.18 -2.64 6.72
C PHE A 59 5.36 -2.39 7.67
N TYR A 60 5.40 -1.23 8.34
CA TYR A 60 6.40 -0.95 9.39
C TYR A 60 6.48 -2.09 10.44
N GLY A 61 5.36 -2.73 10.77
CA GLY A 61 5.28 -3.86 11.70
C GLY A 61 5.49 -5.23 11.07
N ASP A 62 5.70 -5.34 9.76
CA ASP A 62 5.89 -6.62 9.08
C ASP A 62 7.22 -7.27 9.47
N ARG A 63 7.20 -8.60 9.76
CA ARG A 63 8.39 -9.32 10.23
C ARG A 63 9.48 -9.46 9.18
N GLN A 64 9.11 -9.49 7.91
CA GLN A 64 10.04 -9.72 6.80
C GLN A 64 10.45 -8.43 6.12
N ARG A 65 9.50 -7.52 5.90
CA ARG A 65 9.70 -6.31 5.11
C ARG A 65 9.75 -5.02 5.94
N GLY A 66 9.33 -5.05 7.21
CA GLY A 66 9.20 -3.85 8.05
C GLY A 66 10.47 -3.01 8.15
N TRP A 67 11.64 -3.63 8.02
CA TRP A 67 12.92 -2.95 8.01
C TRP A 67 13.00 -1.85 6.95
N ALA A 68 12.34 -2.03 5.80
CA ALA A 68 12.36 -1.06 4.72
C ALA A 68 11.65 0.25 5.07
N TRP A 69 10.67 0.21 5.98
CA TRP A 69 10.03 1.42 6.55
C TRP A 69 10.75 1.93 7.78
N GLN A 70 11.39 1.04 8.57
CA GLN A 70 12.06 1.40 9.81
C GLN A 70 13.40 2.10 9.57
N VAL A 71 14.23 1.58 8.68
CA VAL A 71 15.59 2.06 8.43
C VAL A 71 15.64 3.54 8.05
N PRO A 72 14.86 4.04 7.08
CA PRO A 72 14.86 5.46 6.74
C PRO A 72 14.53 6.35 7.94
N LEU A 73 13.56 5.93 8.76
CA LEU A 73 13.17 6.67 9.95
C LEU A 73 14.25 6.71 11.03
N LEU A 74 15.12 5.70 11.07
CA LEU A 74 16.21 5.62 12.04
C LEU A 74 17.49 6.33 11.56
N GLU A 75 17.81 6.25 10.30
CA GLU A 75 19.09 6.72 9.75
C GLU A 75 19.01 8.17 9.26
N LEU A 76 17.87 8.60 8.75
CA LEU A 76 17.76 9.89 8.08
C LEU A 76 17.38 11.03 9.04
N ARG A 77 17.82 12.24 8.68
CA ARG A 77 17.44 13.50 9.35
C ARG A 77 16.61 14.38 8.41
N ILE A 78 15.57 13.79 7.83
CA ILE A 78 14.73 14.47 6.85
C ILE A 78 13.85 15.53 7.53
N PRO A 79 13.71 16.72 6.95
CA PRO A 79 12.87 17.80 7.48
C PRO A 79 11.42 17.44 7.63
N GLN A 80 10.85 16.68 6.68
CA GLN A 80 9.44 16.30 6.71
C GLN A 80 9.26 14.84 6.32
N VAL A 81 8.43 14.13 7.09
CA VAL A 81 7.99 12.75 6.77
C VAL A 81 6.49 12.69 6.82
N VAL A 82 5.90 12.12 5.77
CA VAL A 82 4.48 11.82 5.67
C VAL A 82 4.32 10.30 5.64
N ALA A 83 3.64 9.73 6.62
CA ALA A 83 3.33 8.31 6.68
C ALA A 83 1.84 8.11 6.38
N MET A 84 1.52 7.35 5.35
CA MET A 84 0.15 7.07 4.90
C MET A 84 -0.18 5.60 5.11
N SER A 85 -1.34 5.33 5.69
CA SER A 85 -1.79 3.95 5.91
C SER A 85 -3.30 3.89 6.07
N ALA A 86 -3.92 2.86 5.52
CA ALA A 86 -5.34 2.60 5.70
C ALA A 86 -5.67 1.92 7.04
N THR A 87 -4.70 1.26 7.68
CA THR A 87 -4.95 0.30 8.77
C THR A 87 -3.89 0.31 9.86
N LEU A 88 -3.37 1.47 10.26
CA LEU A 88 -2.28 1.53 11.25
C LEU A 88 -2.75 1.29 12.69
N GLY A 89 -4.03 1.43 13.00
CA GLY A 89 -4.56 1.28 14.35
C GLY A 89 -4.15 2.44 15.28
N ASP A 90 -3.87 2.13 16.55
CA ASP A 90 -3.44 3.14 17.55
C ASP A 90 -2.03 3.65 17.26
N THR A 91 -1.92 4.89 16.87
CA THR A 91 -0.67 5.57 16.49
C THR A 91 0.06 6.24 17.64
N THR A 92 -0.55 6.31 18.84
CA THR A 92 -0.07 7.11 19.99
C THR A 92 1.39 6.82 20.37
N ARG A 93 1.81 5.55 20.35
CA ARG A 93 3.18 5.16 20.67
C ARG A 93 4.16 5.62 19.60
N PHE A 94 3.75 5.53 18.34
CA PHE A 94 4.54 5.96 17.21
C PHE A 94 4.72 7.48 17.20
N GLU A 95 3.67 8.24 17.39
CA GLU A 95 3.70 9.70 17.47
C GLU A 95 4.63 10.20 18.57
N ARG A 96 4.55 9.57 19.77
CA ARG A 96 5.43 9.90 20.89
C ARG A 96 6.90 9.63 20.56
N ALA A 97 7.21 8.43 20.08
CA ALA A 97 8.56 8.03 19.74
C ALA A 97 9.15 8.92 18.64
N TRP A 98 8.32 9.31 17.66
CA TRP A 98 8.73 10.21 16.60
C TRP A 98 9.03 11.62 17.10
N LYS A 99 8.16 12.18 17.94
CA LYS A 99 8.37 13.48 18.58
C LYS A 99 9.61 13.50 19.45
N GLU A 100 9.82 12.47 20.29
CA GLU A 100 11.00 12.33 21.14
C GLU A 100 12.29 12.27 20.32
N ARG A 101 12.28 11.53 19.21
CA ARG A 101 13.44 11.36 18.34
C ARG A 101 13.79 12.61 17.54
N THR A 102 12.79 13.28 16.96
CA THR A 102 12.98 14.38 16.02
C THR A 102 12.94 15.76 16.67
N GLY A 103 12.34 15.87 17.85
CA GLY A 103 12.01 17.14 18.49
C GLY A 103 10.91 17.92 17.77
N ARG A 104 10.19 17.29 16.82
CA ARG A 104 9.17 17.93 15.99
C ARG A 104 7.78 17.49 16.40
N ASP A 105 6.80 18.33 16.11
CA ASP A 105 5.40 17.95 16.30
C ASP A 105 4.96 16.96 15.24
N VAL A 106 4.10 16.03 15.67
CA VAL A 106 3.45 15.06 14.82
C VAL A 106 1.98 15.42 14.72
N SER A 107 1.44 15.45 13.51
CA SER A 107 0.02 15.68 13.25
C SER A 107 -0.60 14.39 12.73
N LEU A 108 -1.60 13.89 13.42
CA LEU A 108 -2.45 12.79 12.96
C LEU A 108 -3.61 13.36 12.15
N ILE A 109 -3.86 12.78 10.97
CA ILE A 109 -5.00 13.08 10.10
C ILE A 109 -5.75 11.78 9.90
N ASP A 110 -6.84 11.59 10.64
CA ASP A 110 -7.63 10.35 10.65
C ASP A 110 -9.15 10.59 10.46
N ASP A 111 -9.52 11.82 10.15
CA ASP A 111 -10.91 12.29 10.01
C ASP A 111 -11.46 12.18 8.58
N ALA A 112 -10.74 11.55 7.67
CA ALA A 112 -11.20 11.39 6.31
C ALA A 112 -12.43 10.48 6.23
N GLU A 113 -13.56 11.03 5.79
CA GLU A 113 -14.77 10.24 5.51
C GLU A 113 -14.48 9.21 4.42
N ARG A 114 -14.84 7.96 4.67
CA ARG A 114 -14.75 6.92 3.64
C ARG A 114 -15.83 7.13 2.59
N PRO A 115 -15.49 7.30 1.31
CA PRO A 115 -16.49 7.47 0.25
C PRO A 115 -17.34 6.21 0.03
N VAL A 116 -16.82 5.04 0.45
CA VAL A 116 -17.52 3.76 0.42
C VAL A 116 -17.55 3.21 1.84
N PRO A 117 -18.75 3.02 2.44
CA PRO A 117 -18.86 2.42 3.76
C PRO A 117 -18.38 0.96 3.73
N LEU A 118 -17.76 0.51 4.83
CA LEU A 118 -17.32 -0.85 5.00
C LEU A 118 -18.26 -1.56 5.97
N GLU A 119 -18.80 -2.68 5.53
CA GLU A 119 -19.54 -3.63 6.36
C GLU A 119 -18.78 -4.94 6.41
N PHE A 120 -18.75 -5.59 7.56
CA PHE A 120 -18.05 -6.85 7.77
C PHE A 120 -19.04 -7.94 8.13
N GLU A 121 -19.00 -9.05 7.41
CA GLU A 121 -19.77 -10.24 7.69
C GLU A 121 -18.82 -11.45 7.74
N TYR A 122 -18.91 -12.25 8.81
CA TYR A 122 -18.19 -13.51 8.89
C TYR A 122 -19.11 -14.64 8.47
N VAL A 123 -18.75 -15.35 7.39
CA VAL A 123 -19.57 -16.38 6.78
C VAL A 123 -18.85 -17.73 6.88
N VAL A 124 -19.57 -18.76 7.32
CA VAL A 124 -19.08 -20.16 7.43
C VAL A 124 -19.57 -21.06 6.31
N ASP A 125 -20.38 -20.52 5.39
CA ASP A 125 -20.90 -21.27 4.25
C ASP A 125 -19.78 -21.59 3.24
N ARG A 126 -20.07 -22.51 2.33
CA ARG A 126 -19.13 -22.77 1.22
C ARG A 126 -19.04 -21.54 0.32
N LEU A 127 -17.85 -21.27 -0.20
CA LEU A 127 -17.61 -20.11 -1.05
C LEU A 127 -18.59 -19.99 -2.25
N PRO A 128 -18.92 -21.06 -3.01
CA PRO A 128 -19.90 -20.96 -4.09
C PRO A 128 -21.30 -20.51 -3.61
N ASP A 129 -21.75 -21.04 -2.48
CA ASP A 129 -23.07 -20.73 -1.93
C ASP A 129 -23.13 -19.26 -1.46
N THR A 130 -22.04 -18.78 -0.89
CA THR A 130 -21.89 -17.36 -0.50
C THR A 130 -21.93 -16.43 -1.72
N VAL A 131 -21.20 -16.78 -2.78
CA VAL A 131 -21.17 -15.97 -4.00
C VAL A 131 -22.57 -15.96 -4.66
N GLU A 132 -23.26 -17.10 -4.73
CA GLU A 132 -24.62 -17.19 -5.27
C GLU A 132 -25.59 -16.30 -4.49
N ARG A 133 -25.52 -16.34 -3.15
CA ARG A 133 -26.32 -15.47 -2.29
C ARG A 133 -26.04 -13.99 -2.57
N LEU A 134 -24.77 -13.57 -2.59
CA LEU A 134 -24.38 -12.17 -2.84
C LEU A 134 -24.88 -11.68 -4.21
N LEU A 135 -24.75 -12.49 -5.25
CA LEU A 135 -25.25 -12.17 -6.59
C LEU A 135 -26.78 -12.05 -6.61
N GLY A 136 -27.49 -12.96 -5.90
CA GLY A 136 -28.94 -12.91 -5.75
C GLY A 136 -29.45 -11.68 -4.99
N GLU A 137 -28.65 -11.14 -4.07
CA GLU A 137 -28.91 -9.91 -3.33
C GLU A 137 -28.54 -8.63 -4.11
N GLY A 138 -28.01 -8.77 -5.34
CA GLY A 138 -27.55 -7.63 -6.15
C GLY A 138 -26.23 -7.02 -5.65
N ARG A 139 -25.48 -7.72 -4.80
CA ARG A 139 -24.18 -7.30 -4.23
C ARG A 139 -23.05 -7.70 -5.18
N TRP A 140 -22.90 -6.98 -6.24
CA TRP A 140 -21.85 -7.20 -7.24
C TRP A 140 -21.19 -5.88 -7.66
N PRO A 141 -19.93 -5.87 -8.11
CA PRO A 141 -19.07 -7.04 -8.36
C PRO A 141 -18.55 -7.69 -7.06
N VAL A 142 -18.26 -8.98 -7.11
CA VAL A 142 -17.67 -9.76 -6.01
C VAL A 142 -16.19 -9.99 -6.29
N TYR A 143 -15.34 -9.58 -5.36
CA TYR A 143 -13.90 -9.80 -5.44
C TYR A 143 -13.48 -10.91 -4.46
N ILE A 144 -12.97 -12.03 -4.99
CA ILE A 144 -12.57 -13.19 -4.20
C ILE A 144 -11.06 -13.22 -4.06
N VAL A 145 -10.57 -13.11 -2.82
CA VAL A 145 -9.14 -13.10 -2.52
C VAL A 145 -8.71 -14.47 -2.02
N HIS A 146 -7.63 -15.00 -2.59
CA HIS A 146 -7.00 -16.25 -2.17
C HIS A 146 -5.59 -16.00 -1.66
N PHE A 147 -5.15 -16.86 -0.76
CA PHE A 147 -3.79 -16.81 -0.21
C PHE A 147 -2.72 -17.14 -1.25
N SER A 148 -3.05 -18.00 -2.22
CA SER A 148 -2.12 -18.38 -3.28
C SER A 148 -2.74 -18.24 -4.67
N GLN A 149 -1.88 -18.02 -5.69
CA GLN A 149 -2.31 -18.03 -7.10
C GLN A 149 -2.92 -19.37 -7.51
N ARG A 150 -2.37 -20.48 -6.99
CA ARG A 150 -2.88 -21.82 -7.26
C ARG A 150 -4.35 -21.97 -6.82
N ASP A 151 -4.68 -21.49 -5.62
CA ASP A 151 -6.03 -21.57 -5.09
C ASP A 151 -6.98 -20.64 -5.85
N ALA A 152 -6.51 -19.45 -6.24
CA ALA A 152 -7.29 -18.54 -7.07
C ALA A 152 -7.65 -19.17 -8.42
N VAL A 153 -6.69 -19.80 -9.11
CA VAL A 153 -6.92 -20.48 -10.38
C VAL A 153 -7.88 -21.67 -10.20
N ALA A 154 -7.69 -22.49 -9.16
CA ALA A 154 -8.56 -23.63 -8.89
C ALA A 154 -10.02 -23.20 -8.64
N THR A 155 -10.20 -22.13 -7.88
CA THR A 155 -11.52 -21.55 -7.62
C THR A 155 -12.15 -20.97 -8.89
N ALA A 156 -11.41 -20.20 -9.68
CA ALA A 156 -11.90 -19.67 -10.94
C ALA A 156 -12.37 -20.78 -11.88
N GLN A 157 -11.60 -21.86 -12.03
CA GLN A 157 -11.98 -23.03 -12.83
C GLN A 157 -13.22 -23.75 -12.30
N SER A 158 -13.43 -23.74 -10.98
CA SER A 158 -14.65 -24.32 -10.38
C SER A 158 -15.90 -23.51 -10.72
N PHE A 159 -15.78 -22.19 -10.74
CA PHE A 159 -16.88 -21.29 -11.12
C PHE A 159 -17.18 -21.29 -12.61
N ASP A 160 -16.22 -21.55 -13.48
CA ASP A 160 -16.43 -21.66 -14.93
C ASP A 160 -17.43 -22.80 -15.28
N ARG A 161 -17.46 -23.83 -14.46
CA ARG A 161 -18.41 -24.96 -14.59
C ARG A 161 -19.76 -24.70 -13.95
N SER A 162 -19.95 -23.60 -13.24
CA SER A 162 -21.17 -23.24 -12.56
C SER A 162 -22.16 -22.54 -13.49
N SER A 163 -23.46 -22.56 -13.10
CA SER A 163 -24.52 -21.83 -13.79
C SER A 163 -24.62 -20.35 -13.41
N LEU A 164 -23.70 -19.86 -12.58
CA LEU A 164 -23.71 -18.49 -12.06
C LEU A 164 -23.37 -17.44 -13.11
N ILE A 165 -22.72 -17.83 -14.19
CA ILE A 165 -22.30 -16.95 -15.27
C ILE A 165 -22.94 -17.41 -16.57
N SER A 166 -23.58 -16.49 -17.32
CA SER A 166 -24.18 -16.82 -18.61
C SER A 166 -23.09 -17.18 -19.64
N PRO A 167 -23.46 -17.97 -20.68
CA PRO A 167 -22.51 -18.31 -21.76
C PRO A 167 -21.92 -17.09 -22.48
N GLU A 168 -22.62 -15.95 -22.47
CA GLU A 168 -22.16 -14.70 -23.07
C GLU A 168 -21.12 -13.99 -22.19
N GLN A 169 -21.18 -14.17 -20.86
CA GLN A 169 -20.24 -13.60 -19.89
C GLN A 169 -18.96 -14.46 -19.70
N LYS A 170 -18.96 -15.68 -20.26
CA LYS A 170 -17.81 -16.60 -20.22
C LYS A 170 -16.80 -16.37 -21.35
N LYS A 171 -17.06 -15.44 -22.26
CA LYS A 171 -16.14 -15.01 -23.34
C LYS A 171 -15.30 -13.84 -22.89
#